data_2d349d4fab575846497944110a7ccac2
#
_entry.id   2d349d4fab575846497944110a7ccac2
#
_cell.length_a   1.000
_cell.length_b   1.000
_cell.length_c   1.000
_cell.angle_alpha   90.00
_cell.angle_beta   90.00
_cell.angle_gamma   90.00
#
_symmetry.space_group_name_H-M   'P 1'
#
loop_
_entity.id
_entity.type
_entity.pdbx_description
1 polymer ?
#
loop_
_entity_poly.entity_id
_entity_poly.type
_entity_poly.pdbx_seq_one_letter_code
_entity_poly.pdbx_strand_id
1 'polypeptide(L)' 'MSEPKYPKGERVWVGYYDSHHELRFILTSKDSRDFYFLYELAEGNFRKLGKARSPTELEEKFRVYQRMEEHGG' A
#
# COMPACT_ATOMS: atom_id res chain seq x y z
N MET A 1 3.47 6.11 -20.74
CA MET A 1 2.69 6.09 -19.52
C MET A 1 3.52 6.56 -18.36
N SER A 2 2.95 7.38 -17.53
CA SER A 2 3.65 7.89 -16.36
C SER A 2 3.42 6.99 -15.17
N GLU A 3 4.46 6.86 -14.35
CA GLU A 3 4.34 6.11 -13.11
C GLU A 3 3.59 6.93 -12.08
N PRO A 4 2.87 6.27 -11.16
CA PRO A 4 2.23 7.01 -10.08
C PRO A 4 3.27 7.67 -9.18
N LYS A 5 2.91 8.81 -8.62
CA LYS A 5 3.82 9.52 -7.73
C LYS A 5 3.77 8.92 -6.34
N TYR A 6 4.93 8.49 -5.87
CA TYR A 6 5.02 7.93 -4.53
C TYR A 6 4.98 9.04 -3.48
N PRO A 7 4.52 8.73 -2.27
CA PRO A 7 4.45 9.74 -1.20
C PRO A 7 5.83 10.32 -0.88
N LYS A 8 5.92 11.63 -0.78
CA LYS A 8 7.17 12.30 -0.49
C LYS A 8 7.53 12.17 0.99
N GLY A 9 8.82 11.97 1.25
CA GLY A 9 9.31 11.85 2.62
C GLY A 9 9.02 10.51 3.26
N GLU A 10 8.59 9.55 2.47
CA GLU A 10 8.30 8.21 2.97
C GLU A 10 9.04 7.17 2.13
N ARG A 11 9.48 6.12 2.80
CA ARG A 11 10.16 5.02 2.14
C ARG A 11 9.17 3.90 1.87
N VAL A 12 9.13 3.43 0.63
CA VAL A 12 8.31 2.28 0.28
C VAL A 12 9.04 1.00 0.69
N TRP A 13 8.43 0.20 1.54
CA TRP A 13 9.01 -1.05 2.01
C TRP A 13 8.51 -2.24 1.22
N VAL A 14 7.22 -2.28 0.94
CA VAL A 14 6.60 -3.43 0.29
C VAL A 14 5.57 -2.95 -0.71
N GLY A 15 5.55 -3.59 -1.87
CA GLY A 15 4.47 -3.40 -2.82
C GLY A 15 3.63 -4.67 -2.86
N TYR A 16 2.32 -4.51 -2.90
CA TYR A 16 1.39 -5.64 -2.96
C TYR A 16 0.78 -5.69 -4.36
N TYR A 17 0.95 -6.82 -5.02
CA TYR A 17 0.54 -7.00 -6.41
C TYR A 17 -0.58 -8.04 -6.51
N ASP A 18 -1.49 -7.83 -7.42
CA ASP A 18 -2.57 -8.80 -7.65
C ASP A 18 -2.13 -9.93 -8.57
N SER A 19 -3.06 -10.80 -8.94
CA SER A 19 -2.75 -11.95 -9.79
C SER A 19 -2.34 -11.56 -11.21
N HIS A 20 -2.60 -10.32 -11.59
CA HIS A 20 -2.20 -9.80 -12.91
C HIS A 20 -0.88 -9.06 -12.84
N HIS A 21 -0.17 -9.13 -11.70
CA HIS A 21 1.08 -8.43 -11.45
C HIS A 21 0.94 -6.91 -11.48
N GLU A 22 -0.26 -6.42 -11.19
CA GLU A 22 -0.49 -4.99 -11.09
C GLU A 22 -0.40 -4.55 -9.64
N LEU A 23 0.27 -3.42 -9.42
CA LEU A 23 0.44 -2.87 -8.08
C LEU A 23 -0.90 -2.38 -7.54
N ARG A 24 -1.25 -2.83 -6.33
CA ARG A 24 -2.51 -2.45 -5.71
C ARG A 24 -2.32 -1.62 -4.45
N PHE A 25 -1.32 -1.95 -3.65
CA PHE A 25 -1.06 -1.26 -2.39
C PHE A 25 0.43 -1.08 -2.20
N ILE A 26 0.81 -0.07 -1.41
CA ILE A 26 2.20 0.05 -0.95
C ILE A 26 2.20 0.28 0.55
N LEU A 27 3.25 -0.21 1.18
CA LEU A 27 3.49 0.01 2.59
C LEU A 27 4.70 0.92 2.71
N THR A 28 4.55 2.01 3.45
CA THR A 28 5.62 2.99 3.61
C THR A 28 5.90 3.28 5.07
N SER A 29 7.02 3.93 5.32
CA SER A 29 7.30 4.47 6.64
C SER A 29 8.11 5.73 6.50
N LYS A 30 8.05 6.58 7.52
CA LYS A 30 8.91 7.76 7.63
C LYS A 30 10.12 7.40 8.49
N ASP A 31 11.27 7.95 8.12
CA ASP A 31 12.54 7.55 8.71
C ASP A 31 12.60 7.61 10.22
N SER A 32 11.99 8.60 10.84
CA SER A 32 12.09 8.80 12.28
C SER A 32 10.84 8.38 13.03
N ARG A 33 10.00 7.55 12.42
CA ARG A 33 8.74 7.16 13.03
C ARG A 33 8.63 5.66 13.19
N ASP A 34 7.91 5.25 14.22
CA ASP A 34 7.64 3.84 14.48
C ASP A 34 6.36 3.37 13.81
N PHE A 35 5.82 4.17 12.91
CA PHE A 35 4.57 3.85 12.24
C PHE A 35 4.79 3.52 10.78
N TYR A 36 3.97 2.60 10.30
CA TYR A 36 3.89 2.28 8.88
C TYR A 36 2.58 2.83 8.34
N PHE A 37 2.58 3.15 7.06
CA PHE A 37 1.40 3.69 6.38
C PHE A 37 1.05 2.78 5.22
N LEU A 38 -0.24 2.56 5.03
CA LEU A 38 -0.71 1.76 3.90
C LEU A 38 -1.43 2.68 2.93
N TYR A 39 -1.06 2.57 1.67
CA TYR A 39 -1.69 3.32 0.59
C TYR A 39 -2.30 2.36 -0.41
N GLU A 40 -3.42 2.77 -0.98
CA GLU A 40 -4.06 2.03 -2.06
C GLU A 40 -3.85 2.80 -3.36
N LEU A 41 -3.47 2.08 -4.42
CA LEU A 41 -3.34 2.70 -5.73
C LEU A 41 -4.70 2.64 -6.43
N ALA A 42 -5.27 3.80 -6.71
CA ALA A 42 -6.56 3.91 -7.37
C ALA A 42 -6.47 5.01 -8.43
N GLU A 43 -6.79 4.65 -9.66
CA GLU A 43 -6.82 5.60 -10.78
C GLU A 43 -5.51 6.37 -10.93
N GLY A 44 -4.39 5.67 -10.73
CA GLY A 44 -3.07 6.26 -10.88
C GLY A 44 -2.58 7.08 -9.71
N ASN A 45 -3.32 7.11 -8.62
CA ASN A 45 -2.95 7.88 -7.44
C ASN A 45 -2.93 7.01 -6.19
N PHE A 46 -2.00 7.30 -5.29
CA PHE A 46 -1.94 6.61 -4.01
C PHE A 46 -2.80 7.34 -2.98
N ARG A 47 -3.65 6.59 -2.31
CA ARG A 47 -4.52 7.14 -1.27
C ARG A 47 -4.19 6.47 0.05
N LYS A 48 -3.88 7.28 1.07
CA LYS A 48 -3.56 6.75 2.39
C LYS A 48 -4.80 6.13 3.03
N LEU A 49 -4.68 4.87 3.43
CA LEU A 49 -5.76 4.16 4.11
C LEU A 49 -5.66 4.29 5.62
N GLY A 50 -4.44 4.21 6.15
CA GLY A 50 -4.26 4.32 7.59
C GLY A 50 -2.84 4.08 8.01
N LYS A 51 -2.62 4.01 9.32
CA LYS A 51 -1.30 3.78 9.88
C LYS A 51 -1.39 2.78 11.02
N ALA A 52 -0.28 2.10 11.29
CA ALA A 52 -0.16 1.17 12.40
C ALA A 52 1.31 0.97 12.70
N ARG A 53 1.60 0.28 13.80
CA ARG A 53 2.97 0.03 14.22
C ARG A 53 3.58 -1.18 13.54
N SER A 54 2.78 -2.00 12.87
CA SER A 54 3.33 -3.14 12.15
C SER A 54 2.62 -3.32 10.82
N PRO A 55 3.34 -3.87 9.83
CA PRO A 55 2.73 -4.17 8.54
C PRO A 55 1.56 -5.15 8.64
N THR A 56 1.69 -6.16 9.50
CA THR A 56 0.64 -7.16 9.67
C THR A 56 -0.67 -6.54 10.13
N GLU A 57 -0.58 -5.58 11.06
CA GLU A 57 -1.76 -4.87 11.53
C GLU A 57 -2.51 -4.19 10.39
N LEU A 58 -1.76 -3.55 9.50
CA LEU A 58 -2.37 -2.86 8.37
C LEU A 58 -2.98 -3.84 7.39
N GLU A 59 -2.29 -4.94 7.13
CA GLU A 59 -2.79 -5.95 6.21
C GLU A 59 -4.11 -6.55 6.69
N GLU A 60 -4.21 -6.80 7.99
CA GLU A 60 -5.42 -7.36 8.57
C GLU A 60 -6.54 -6.34 8.67
N LYS A 61 -6.20 -5.14 9.12
CA LYS A 61 -7.19 -4.10 9.32
C LYS A 61 -7.90 -3.71 8.03
N PHE A 62 -7.16 -3.64 6.95
CA PHE A 62 -7.71 -3.21 5.67
C PHE A 62 -7.95 -4.37 4.71
N ARG A 63 -7.73 -5.60 5.19
CA ARG A 63 -7.96 -6.82 4.40
C ARG A 63 -7.30 -6.75 3.03
N VAL A 64 -6.02 -6.40 3.04
CA VAL A 64 -5.27 -6.15 1.82
C VAL A 64 -5.34 -7.32 0.84
N TYR A 65 -5.05 -8.51 1.33
CA TYR A 65 -5.00 -9.69 0.46
C TYR A 65 -6.36 -10.06 -0.09
N GLN A 66 -7.40 -9.89 0.70
CA GLN A 66 -8.75 -10.16 0.25
C GLN A 66 -9.17 -9.20 -0.85
N ARG A 67 -8.83 -7.93 -0.70
CA ARG A 67 -9.16 -6.92 -1.70
C ARG A 67 -8.42 -7.17 -3.02
N MET A 68 -7.18 -7.66 -2.94
CA MET A 68 -6.45 -8.02 -4.15
C MET A 68 -7.09 -9.20 -4.87
N GLU A 69 -7.59 -10.17 -4.13
CA GLU A 69 -8.26 -11.33 -4.71
C GLU A 69 -9.55 -10.94 -5.43
N GLU A 70 -10.30 -10.01 -4.87
CA GLU A 70 -11.54 -9.54 -5.49
C GLU A 70 -11.29 -8.98 -6.88
N HIS A 71 -10.18 -8.30 -7.06
CA HIS A 71 -9.84 -7.71 -8.35
C HIS A 71 -9.19 -8.70 -9.30
N GLY A 72 -8.68 -9.78 -8.77
CA GLY A 72 -8.05 -10.80 -9.57
C GLY A 72 -9.03 -11.83 -10.13
N GLY A 73 -10.24 -11.79 -9.65
CA GLY A 73 -11.25 -12.77 -10.04
C GLY A 73 -11.89 -12.54 -11.39
#